data_025f9dbde074138cc7f69d5e8157daee
#
_entry.id   025f9dbde074138cc7f69d5e8157daee
#
_cell.length_a   1.000
_cell.length_b   1.000
_cell.length_c   1.000
_cell.angle_alpha   90.00
_cell.angle_beta   90.00
_cell.angle_gamma   90.00
#
_symmetry.space_group_name_H-M   'P 1'
#
loop_
_entity.id
_entity.type
_entity.pdbx_description
1 polymer ?
#
loop_
_entity_poly.entity_id
_entity_poly.type
_entity_poly.pdbx_seq_one_letter_code
_entity_poly.pdbx_strand_id
1 'polypeptide(L)'
;MKLIQLKQNDLKPLKQKLHSAQNNICPLLKIKVPFDQMVVDHKHKLKANPAGPNGDGLVRGAIEFRANALEGKITNNWKRMGLGKYTDLPTYLRNLADYLENPPCEQKYIHPSEKPKVKKLGKRVFNKIAKLYNEDNR
;
A
#
# COMPACT_ATOMS: atom_id res chain seq x y z
N MET A 1 7.39 -32.99 0.84
CA MET A 1 6.00 -32.75 1.32
C MET A 1 5.07 -32.73 0.11
N LYS A 2 3.95 -33.46 0.17
CA LYS A 2 2.97 -33.48 -0.93
C LYS A 2 2.12 -32.22 -0.87
N LEU A 3 2.06 -31.44 -1.95
CA LEU A 3 1.18 -30.29 -2.07
C LEU A 3 -0.28 -30.71 -2.22
N ILE A 4 -1.19 -29.96 -1.63
CA ILE A 4 -2.63 -30.22 -1.67
C ILE A 4 -3.29 -29.15 -2.55
N GLN A 5 -3.89 -29.58 -3.67
CA GLN A 5 -4.65 -28.68 -4.52
C GLN A 5 -6.02 -28.40 -3.88
N LEU A 6 -6.28 -27.15 -3.53
CA LEU A 6 -7.55 -26.70 -2.99
C LEU A 6 -8.61 -26.52 -4.10
N LYS A 7 -9.85 -26.79 -3.75
CA LYS A 7 -11.06 -26.41 -4.53
C LYS A 7 -11.63 -25.10 -3.97
N GLN A 8 -12.49 -24.45 -4.72
CA GLN A 8 -13.13 -23.20 -4.29
C GLN A 8 -13.84 -23.33 -2.93
N ASN A 9 -14.52 -24.46 -2.70
CA ASN A 9 -15.24 -24.72 -1.45
C ASN A 9 -14.32 -24.93 -0.22
N ASP A 10 -13.03 -25.19 -0.45
CA ASP A 10 -12.05 -25.38 0.65
C ASP A 10 -11.55 -24.06 1.22
N LEU A 11 -11.75 -22.94 0.52
CA LEU A 11 -11.21 -21.64 0.91
C LEU A 11 -11.82 -21.11 2.21
N LYS A 12 -13.14 -21.24 2.40
CA LYS A 12 -13.81 -20.76 3.61
C LYS A 12 -13.38 -21.53 4.87
N PRO A 13 -13.36 -22.87 4.88
CA PRO A 13 -12.80 -23.64 6.00
C PRO A 13 -11.33 -23.33 6.28
N LEU A 14 -10.53 -23.20 5.24
CA LEU A 14 -9.11 -22.83 5.38
C LEU A 14 -8.98 -21.44 6.00
N LYS A 15 -9.75 -20.44 5.54
CA LYS A 15 -9.75 -19.10 6.11
C LYS A 15 -10.10 -19.11 7.60
N GLN A 16 -11.08 -19.90 8.03
CA GLN A 16 -11.42 -20.05 9.43
C GLN A 16 -10.25 -20.60 10.25
N LYS A 17 -9.60 -21.65 9.75
CA LYS A 17 -8.42 -22.24 10.38
C LYS A 17 -7.27 -21.25 10.51
N LEU A 18 -6.96 -20.53 9.43
CA LEU A 18 -5.88 -19.52 9.41
C LEU A 18 -6.19 -18.34 10.34
N HIS A 19 -7.41 -17.83 10.30
CA HIS A 19 -7.86 -16.72 11.16
C HIS A 19 -7.71 -17.06 12.63
N SER A 20 -8.14 -18.24 13.03
CA SER A 20 -7.99 -18.74 14.42
C SER A 20 -6.50 -18.96 14.76
N ALA A 21 -5.73 -19.61 13.88
CA ALA A 21 -4.31 -19.87 14.11
C ALA A 21 -3.48 -18.59 14.23
N GLN A 22 -3.91 -17.51 13.59
CA GLN A 22 -3.30 -16.18 13.65
C GLN A 22 -3.85 -15.33 14.82
N ASN A 23 -4.63 -15.91 15.74
CA ASN A 23 -5.29 -15.20 16.84
C ASN A 23 -6.17 -14.02 16.39
N ASN A 24 -6.79 -14.15 15.23
CA ASN A 24 -7.58 -13.12 14.55
C ASN A 24 -6.78 -11.84 14.17
N ILE A 25 -5.46 -11.93 14.16
CA ILE A 25 -4.56 -10.81 13.85
C ILE A 25 -4.13 -10.87 12.38
N CYS A 26 -4.26 -9.75 11.68
CA CYS A 26 -3.67 -9.59 10.36
C CYS A 26 -2.15 -9.47 10.46
N PRO A 27 -1.36 -10.35 9.80
CA PRO A 27 0.10 -10.32 9.88
C PRO A 27 0.74 -9.01 9.37
N LEU A 28 0.08 -8.32 8.45
CA LEU A 28 0.60 -7.07 7.87
C LEU A 28 0.25 -5.84 8.72
N LEU A 29 -0.95 -5.79 9.29
CA LEU A 29 -1.42 -4.64 10.08
C LEU A 29 -1.12 -4.77 11.57
N LYS A 30 -0.86 -6.00 12.07
CA LYS A 30 -0.61 -6.31 13.48
C LYS A 30 -1.78 -5.96 14.41
N ILE A 31 -3.01 -5.96 13.88
CA ILE A 31 -4.25 -5.71 14.63
C ILE A 31 -5.23 -6.85 14.45
N LYS A 32 -6.19 -6.97 15.37
CA LYS A 32 -7.33 -7.89 15.22
C LYS A 32 -8.23 -7.43 14.09
N VAL A 33 -8.58 -8.34 13.21
CA VAL A 33 -9.45 -8.10 12.04
C VAL A 33 -10.58 -9.11 12.03
N PRO A 34 -11.86 -8.68 11.85
CA PRO A 34 -13.00 -9.58 11.74
C PRO A 34 -12.84 -10.58 10.58
N PHE A 35 -13.42 -11.76 10.75
CA PHE A 35 -13.31 -12.85 9.78
C PHE A 35 -13.79 -12.47 8.37
N ASP A 36 -14.86 -11.69 8.25
CA ASP A 36 -15.44 -11.24 6.99
C ASP A 36 -14.55 -10.25 6.23
N GLN A 37 -13.66 -9.55 6.93
CA GLN A 37 -12.68 -8.62 6.34
C GLN A 37 -11.34 -9.30 5.98
N MET A 38 -11.17 -10.58 6.29
CA MET A 38 -9.97 -11.34 5.96
C MET A 38 -10.15 -12.09 4.63
N VAL A 39 -9.07 -12.22 3.89
CA VAL A 39 -8.97 -13.04 2.67
C VAL A 39 -7.80 -14.00 2.79
N VAL A 40 -7.91 -15.15 2.12
CA VAL A 40 -6.78 -16.09 1.99
C VAL A 40 -5.81 -15.52 0.97
N ASP A 41 -4.62 -15.23 1.41
CA ASP A 41 -3.54 -14.72 0.58
C ASP A 41 -2.65 -15.84 0.05
N HIS A 42 -2.14 -15.66 -1.17
CA HIS A 42 -1.22 -16.60 -1.81
C HIS A 42 -0.22 -15.88 -2.71
N LYS A 43 0.93 -16.50 -2.91
CA LYS A 43 1.91 -15.99 -3.87
C LYS A 43 1.47 -16.35 -5.29
N HIS A 44 1.27 -15.33 -6.14
CA HIS A 44 0.93 -15.55 -7.54
C HIS A 44 2.08 -16.22 -8.30
N LYS A 45 1.75 -17.20 -9.13
CA LYS A 45 2.66 -17.84 -10.08
C LYS A 45 2.35 -17.41 -11.51
N LEU A 46 3.29 -17.58 -12.41
CA LEU A 46 3.01 -17.53 -13.84
C LEU A 46 2.11 -18.70 -14.25
N LYS A 47 1.16 -18.49 -15.16
CA LYS A 47 0.20 -19.52 -15.56
C LYS A 47 0.87 -20.81 -16.04
N ALA A 48 1.97 -20.71 -16.77
CA ALA A 48 2.71 -21.85 -17.32
C ALA A 48 3.55 -22.60 -16.27
N ASN A 49 3.81 -22.03 -15.10
CA ASN A 49 4.68 -22.64 -14.11
C ASN A 49 3.91 -23.53 -13.13
N PRO A 50 4.52 -24.64 -12.64
CA PRO A 50 3.92 -25.42 -11.56
C PRO A 50 3.87 -24.62 -10.27
N ALA A 51 2.92 -24.95 -9.38
CA ALA A 51 2.92 -24.46 -8.01
C ALA A 51 4.03 -25.12 -7.20
N GLY A 52 4.59 -24.40 -6.23
CA GLY A 52 5.53 -24.95 -5.25
C GLY A 52 6.91 -24.32 -5.24
N PRO A 53 7.66 -24.27 -6.37
CA PRO A 53 8.98 -23.66 -6.39
C PRO A 53 8.96 -22.22 -5.87
N ASN A 54 9.84 -21.90 -4.93
CA ASN A 54 9.93 -20.58 -4.27
C ASN A 54 8.61 -20.09 -3.63
N GLY A 55 7.70 -21.01 -3.29
CA GLY A 55 6.39 -20.71 -2.73
C GLY A 55 5.33 -20.30 -3.74
N ASP A 56 5.63 -20.33 -5.03
CA ASP A 56 4.71 -19.91 -6.09
C ASP A 56 3.41 -20.70 -6.08
N GLY A 57 2.27 -20.01 -6.09
CA GLY A 57 0.93 -20.59 -6.03
C GLY A 57 0.50 -21.06 -4.63
N LEU A 58 1.36 -20.95 -3.61
CA LEU A 58 1.06 -21.42 -2.26
C LEU A 58 0.39 -20.36 -1.41
N VAL A 59 -0.52 -20.81 -0.55
CA VAL A 59 -1.17 -19.98 0.47
C VAL A 59 -0.13 -19.51 1.49
N ARG A 60 -0.14 -18.22 1.81
CA ARG A 60 0.77 -17.60 2.79
C ARG A 60 0.10 -17.35 4.14
N GLY A 61 -1.21 -17.10 4.15
CA GLY A 61 -1.96 -16.81 5.38
C GLY A 61 -3.31 -16.19 5.07
N ALA A 62 -3.98 -15.67 6.10
CA ALA A 62 -5.15 -14.82 5.96
C ALA A 62 -4.77 -13.37 6.34
N ILE A 63 -5.11 -12.42 5.50
CA ILE A 63 -4.80 -11.00 5.70
C ILE A 63 -6.03 -10.13 5.41
N GLU A 64 -6.03 -8.91 5.90
CA GLU A 64 -7.09 -7.95 5.63
C GLU A 64 -7.14 -7.62 4.13
N PHE A 65 -8.34 -7.51 3.56
CA PHE A 65 -8.53 -7.46 2.11
C PHE A 65 -7.87 -6.25 1.43
N ARG A 66 -7.82 -5.08 2.09
CA ARG A 66 -7.13 -3.89 1.54
C ARG A 66 -5.62 -4.02 1.63
N ALA A 67 -5.12 -4.62 2.71
CA ALA A 67 -3.71 -4.94 2.85
C ALA A 67 -3.26 -5.95 1.77
N ASN A 68 -4.10 -6.93 1.46
CA ASN A 68 -3.88 -7.85 0.34
C ASN A 68 -3.82 -7.14 -1.01
N ALA A 69 -4.76 -6.22 -1.26
CA ALA A 69 -4.78 -5.43 -2.49
C ALA A 69 -3.54 -4.54 -2.62
N LEU A 70 -3.09 -3.93 -1.54
CA LEU A 70 -1.87 -3.10 -1.52
C LEU A 70 -0.61 -3.96 -1.76
N GLU A 71 -0.50 -5.12 -1.12
CA GLU A 71 0.61 -6.06 -1.34
C GLU A 71 0.72 -6.44 -2.82
N GLY A 72 -0.40 -6.80 -3.45
CA GLY A 72 -0.43 -7.12 -4.88
C GLY A 72 0.02 -5.96 -5.76
N LYS A 73 -0.40 -4.74 -5.47
CA LYS A 73 0.06 -3.53 -6.18
C LYS A 73 1.56 -3.30 -6.02
N ILE A 74 2.09 -3.43 -4.82
CA ILE A 74 3.52 -3.29 -4.54
C ILE A 74 4.31 -4.32 -5.33
N THR A 75 3.94 -5.59 -5.25
CA THR A 75 4.62 -6.69 -5.96
C THR A 75 4.58 -6.50 -7.49
N ASN A 76 3.44 -6.10 -8.04
CA ASN A 76 3.30 -5.87 -9.48
C ASN A 76 4.10 -4.64 -9.95
N ASN A 77 4.08 -3.55 -9.21
CA ASN A 77 4.87 -2.36 -9.53
C ASN A 77 6.37 -2.62 -9.40
N TRP A 78 6.80 -3.38 -8.40
CA TRP A 78 8.19 -3.81 -8.27
C TRP A 78 8.71 -4.48 -9.54
N LYS A 79 7.94 -5.44 -10.07
CA LYS A 79 8.29 -6.13 -11.32
C LYS A 79 8.37 -5.16 -12.50
N ARG A 80 7.39 -4.27 -12.62
CA ARG A 80 7.33 -3.29 -13.72
C ARG A 80 8.47 -2.28 -13.70
N MET A 81 8.91 -1.86 -12.52
CA MET A 81 9.98 -0.86 -12.36
C MET A 81 11.38 -1.45 -12.58
N GLY A 82 11.52 -2.77 -12.68
CA GLY A 82 12.80 -3.43 -12.96
C GLY A 82 13.84 -3.27 -11.85
N LEU A 83 13.43 -2.97 -10.63
CA LEU A 83 14.34 -2.75 -9.49
C LEU A 83 14.97 -4.04 -8.97
N GLY A 84 14.45 -5.21 -9.37
CA GLY A 84 15.00 -6.51 -9.00
C GLY A 84 16.44 -6.76 -9.45
N LYS A 85 16.96 -5.97 -10.40
CA LYS A 85 18.38 -6.01 -10.80
C LYS A 85 19.34 -5.41 -9.76
N TYR A 86 18.81 -4.63 -8.81
CA TYR A 86 19.62 -3.99 -7.75
C TYR A 86 19.48 -4.67 -6.41
N THR A 87 18.27 -5.11 -6.05
CA THR A 87 17.96 -5.72 -4.76
C THR A 87 16.67 -6.53 -4.82
N ASP A 88 16.34 -7.30 -3.80
CA ASP A 88 15.04 -7.97 -3.68
C ASP A 88 13.98 -7.08 -3.02
N LEU A 89 12.71 -7.39 -3.23
CA LEU A 89 11.59 -6.61 -2.72
C LEU A 89 11.56 -6.53 -1.18
N PRO A 90 11.72 -7.61 -0.40
CA PRO A 90 11.75 -7.50 1.05
C PRO A 90 12.85 -6.58 1.59
N THR A 91 14.04 -6.62 1.00
CA THR A 91 15.15 -5.73 1.35
C THR A 91 14.81 -4.28 1.02
N TYR A 92 14.27 -4.02 -0.18
CA TYR A 92 13.81 -2.69 -0.55
C TYR A 92 12.75 -2.14 0.42
N LEU A 93 11.79 -2.96 0.84
CA LEU A 93 10.75 -2.53 1.77
C LEU A 93 11.31 -2.17 3.15
N ARG A 94 12.30 -2.91 3.64
CA ARG A 94 13.01 -2.56 4.88
C ARG A 94 13.77 -1.24 4.74
N ASN A 95 14.47 -1.07 3.63
CA ASN A 95 15.20 0.18 3.34
C ASN A 95 14.24 1.37 3.16
N LEU A 96 13.07 1.15 2.55
CA LEU A 96 12.04 2.17 2.43
C LEU A 96 11.50 2.59 3.80
N ALA A 97 11.24 1.64 4.69
CA ALA A 97 10.80 1.95 6.06
C ALA A 97 11.85 2.82 6.78
N ASP A 98 13.13 2.43 6.74
CA ASP A 98 14.22 3.20 7.32
C ASP A 98 14.34 4.60 6.71
N TYR A 99 14.27 4.71 5.39
CA TYR A 99 14.31 6.00 4.69
C TYR A 99 13.17 6.95 5.10
N LEU A 100 11.98 6.41 5.33
CA LEU A 100 10.82 7.21 5.77
C LEU A 100 10.93 7.64 7.24
N GLU A 101 11.50 6.77 8.09
CA GLU A 101 11.69 7.06 9.51
C GLU A 101 12.92 7.97 9.76
N ASN A 102 13.98 7.76 8.98
CA ASN A 102 15.28 8.41 9.14
C ASN A 102 15.74 9.01 7.81
N PRO A 103 15.07 10.04 7.30
CA PRO A 103 15.47 10.65 6.03
C PRO A 103 16.90 11.24 6.11
N PRO A 104 17.76 10.99 5.10
CA PRO A 104 19.17 11.40 5.14
C PRO A 104 19.39 12.91 5.05
N CYS A 105 18.38 13.66 4.68
CA CYS A 105 18.42 15.11 4.56
C CYS A 105 17.65 15.76 5.71
N GLU A 106 18.20 16.85 6.27
CA GLU A 106 17.41 17.70 7.17
C GLU A 106 16.14 18.19 6.47
N GLN A 107 14.98 17.97 7.09
CA GLN A 107 13.68 18.30 6.51
C GLN A 107 13.36 19.81 6.64
N LYS A 108 14.23 20.66 6.12
CA LYS A 108 14.07 22.12 6.14
C LYS A 108 13.81 22.76 4.78
N TYR A 109 13.89 21.99 3.71
CA TYR A 109 13.67 22.49 2.35
C TYR A 109 12.27 22.16 1.86
N ILE A 110 11.58 23.15 1.31
CA ILE A 110 10.27 22.96 0.65
C ILE A 110 10.52 22.75 -0.84
N HIS A 111 10.09 21.59 -1.35
CA HIS A 111 10.21 21.29 -2.77
C HIS A 111 9.41 22.29 -3.62
N PRO A 112 9.91 22.72 -4.80
CA PRO A 112 9.22 23.71 -5.64
C PRO A 112 7.78 23.35 -6.02
N SER A 113 7.44 22.04 -6.16
CA SER A 113 6.08 21.58 -6.43
C SER A 113 5.10 21.78 -5.28
N GLU A 114 5.60 21.96 -4.04
CA GLU A 114 4.81 22.09 -2.83
C GLU A 114 4.61 23.55 -2.39
N LYS A 115 4.89 24.51 -3.28
CA LYS A 115 4.63 25.94 -3.01
C LYS A 115 3.13 26.15 -2.73
N PRO A 116 2.79 26.95 -1.71
CA PRO A 116 1.39 27.30 -1.47
C PRO A 116 0.76 27.89 -2.73
N LYS A 117 -0.37 27.36 -3.14
CA LYS A 117 -1.16 27.94 -4.21
C LYS A 117 -1.74 29.24 -3.70
N VAL A 118 -1.23 30.37 -4.10
CA VAL A 118 -1.86 31.67 -3.88
C VAL A 118 -3.20 31.65 -4.59
N LYS A 119 -4.29 31.64 -3.83
CA LYS A 119 -5.64 31.84 -4.41
C LYS A 119 -5.64 33.24 -5.00
N LYS A 120 -5.62 33.35 -6.33
CA LYS A 120 -5.87 34.62 -7.01
C LYS A 120 -7.24 35.08 -6.56
N LEU A 121 -7.33 36.24 -5.89
CA LEU A 121 -8.57 36.87 -5.58
C LEU A 121 -9.38 37.03 -6.86
N GLY A 122 -10.58 36.49 -6.87
CA GLY A 122 -11.47 36.64 -8.03
C GLY A 122 -11.64 38.13 -8.35
N LYS A 123 -11.65 38.47 -9.65
CA LYS A 123 -11.75 39.85 -10.13
C LYS A 123 -12.81 40.67 -9.41
N ARG A 124 -13.94 40.04 -9.04
CA ARG A 124 -15.03 40.63 -8.27
C ARG A 124 -14.63 41.07 -6.85
N VAL A 125 -13.87 40.21 -6.15
CA VAL A 125 -13.39 40.47 -4.78
C VAL A 125 -12.29 41.52 -4.81
N PHE A 126 -11.36 41.43 -5.77
CA PHE A 126 -10.34 42.45 -5.97
C PHE A 126 -10.91 43.82 -6.22
N ASN A 127 -11.89 43.95 -7.13
CA ASN A 127 -12.56 45.25 -7.43
C ASN A 127 -13.30 45.81 -6.21
N LYS A 128 -13.94 44.98 -5.39
CA LYS A 128 -14.59 45.38 -4.15
C LYS A 128 -13.59 45.94 -3.14
N ILE A 129 -12.45 45.29 -2.95
CA ILE A 129 -11.38 45.76 -2.04
C ILE A 129 -10.79 47.08 -2.57
N ALA A 130 -10.49 47.15 -3.86
CA ALA A 130 -9.94 48.36 -4.49
C ALA A 130 -10.92 49.58 -4.35
N LYS A 131 -12.23 49.35 -4.46
CA LYS A 131 -13.23 50.39 -4.26
C LYS A 131 -13.24 50.91 -2.81
N LEU A 132 -13.23 50.03 -1.83
CA LEU A 132 -13.17 50.40 -0.41
C LEU A 132 -11.91 51.19 -0.09
N TYR A 133 -10.74 50.74 -0.57
CA TYR A 133 -9.48 51.45 -0.39
C TYR A 133 -9.50 52.86 -0.95
N ASN A 134 -10.12 53.09 -2.11
CA ASN A 134 -10.22 54.37 -2.73
C ASN A 134 -11.26 55.29 -2.04
N GLU A 135 -12.29 54.75 -1.37
CA GLU A 135 -13.27 55.51 -0.58
C GLU A 135 -12.65 55.98 0.74
N ASP A 136 -11.79 55.16 1.39
CA ASP A 136 -11.15 55.55 2.66
C ASP A 136 -10.01 56.58 2.48
N ASN A 137 -9.50 56.76 1.25
CA ASN A 137 -8.40 57.69 0.95
C ASN A 137 -8.86 58.96 0.19
N ARG A 138 -10.13 59.28 0.22
CA ARG A 138 -10.70 60.54 -0.27
C ARG A 138 -11.02 61.47 0.88
#